data_61952f69d1c45888571f8c18eb4b4e53
#
_entry.id   61952f69d1c45888571f8c18eb4b4e53
#
_cell.length_a   1.000
_cell.length_b   1.000
_cell.length_c   1.000
_cell.angle_alpha   90.00
_cell.angle_beta   90.00
_cell.angle_gamma   90.00
#
_symmetry.space_group_name_H-M   'P 1'
#
loop_
_entity.id
_entity.type
_entity.pdbx_description
1 polymer ?
#
loop_
_entity_poly.entity_id
_entity_poly.type
_entity_poly.pdbx_seq_one_letter_code
_entity_poly.pdbx_strand_id
1 'polypeptide(L)'
;MVDEVVNSRPVGIFGDYDVDGATSAAMISSYLEQCGCKTFIHIPDRFLEGYGPNEKALKALHEKGSELIITVDCGISSFEPLQAMNSVNIDLIVIDHHIPDVRLPPAYAIINPKRVDNHKGYEDLCAAGVTFIFLIGLNRELRKKGFFKNKKEPDLFQFLDLVALGTVCDVVPLIKLNRAFVKQGLSIMKKRENFGIKALSDISKLSSAPNTQALGFSLGPRINAGGRIGNSELGVYLLKETDENKAFEIASKLDDLNKKRRFLTTELESKIVGQIEKIISE
;
A
#
# COMPACT_ATOMS: atom_id res chain seq x y z
N MET A 1 -18.62 -3.94 -4.11
CA MET A 1 -17.76 -2.78 -4.46
C MET A 1 -18.45 -1.75 -5.37
N VAL A 2 -18.94 -2.11 -6.56
CA VAL A 2 -19.61 -1.13 -7.44
C VAL A 2 -20.83 -0.50 -6.75
N ASP A 3 -21.64 -1.28 -6.07
CA ASP A 3 -22.83 -0.78 -5.37
C ASP A 3 -22.46 0.12 -4.18
N GLU A 4 -21.34 -0.15 -3.48
CA GLU A 4 -20.80 0.74 -2.44
C GLU A 4 -20.47 2.11 -3.01
N VAL A 5 -19.75 2.15 -4.16
CA VAL A 5 -19.40 3.40 -4.84
C VAL A 5 -20.64 4.15 -5.32
N VAL A 6 -21.58 3.45 -5.96
CA VAL A 6 -22.82 4.07 -6.47
C VAL A 6 -23.64 4.70 -5.34
N ASN A 7 -23.69 4.03 -4.17
CA ASN A 7 -24.41 4.50 -3.00
C ASN A 7 -23.59 5.38 -2.06
N SER A 8 -22.33 5.69 -2.41
CA SER A 8 -21.39 6.49 -1.60
C SER A 8 -21.23 5.96 -0.16
N ARG A 9 -21.25 4.64 0.01
CA ARG A 9 -21.09 4.00 1.32
C ARG A 9 -19.64 4.07 1.79
N PRO A 10 -19.40 4.18 3.10
CA PRO A 10 -18.03 4.16 3.64
C PRO A 10 -17.35 2.81 3.40
N VAL A 11 -16.06 2.86 3.06
CA VAL A 11 -15.23 1.67 2.82
C VAL A 11 -14.04 1.67 3.77
N GLY A 12 -13.84 0.56 4.48
CA GLY A 12 -12.66 0.30 5.28
C GLY A 12 -11.51 -0.19 4.38
N ILE A 13 -10.29 0.25 4.65
CA ILE A 13 -9.08 -0.19 3.97
C ILE A 13 -8.09 -0.64 5.02
N PHE A 14 -7.69 -1.89 4.98
CA PHE A 14 -6.65 -2.43 5.82
C PHE A 14 -5.42 -2.72 4.94
N GLY A 15 -4.30 -2.04 5.16
CA GLY A 15 -3.07 -2.22 4.37
C GLY A 15 -1.94 -2.81 5.18
N ASP A 16 -0.92 -3.37 4.51
CA ASP A 16 0.34 -3.69 5.18
C ASP A 16 1.14 -2.41 5.47
N TYR A 17 2.10 -2.51 6.39
CA TYR A 17 2.90 -1.38 6.90
C TYR A 17 4.10 -1.02 6.02
N ASP A 18 4.37 -1.75 4.94
CA ASP A 18 5.46 -1.48 4.02
C ASP A 18 5.05 -0.58 2.85
N VAL A 19 5.97 -0.37 1.89
CA VAL A 19 5.71 0.53 0.75
C VAL A 19 4.62 -0.01 -0.17
N ASP A 20 4.56 -1.32 -0.39
CA ASP A 20 3.58 -1.91 -1.29
C ASP A 20 2.16 -1.81 -0.71
N GLY A 21 2.02 -2.12 0.59
CA GLY A 21 0.78 -1.89 1.32
C GLY A 21 0.39 -0.42 1.37
N ALA A 22 1.34 0.48 1.66
CA ALA A 22 1.08 1.92 1.72
C ALA A 22 0.64 2.51 0.37
N THR A 23 1.29 2.14 -0.73
CA THR A 23 0.92 2.61 -2.08
C THR A 23 -0.43 2.05 -2.52
N SER A 24 -0.71 0.79 -2.22
CA SER A 24 -2.00 0.14 -2.49
C SER A 24 -3.15 0.79 -1.74
N ALA A 25 -2.98 1.02 -0.43
CA ALA A 25 -3.98 1.67 0.41
C ALA A 25 -4.23 3.13 -0.01
N ALA A 26 -3.16 3.89 -0.29
CA ALA A 26 -3.27 5.27 -0.77
C ALA A 26 -4.01 5.35 -2.10
N MET A 27 -3.73 4.43 -3.03
CA MET A 27 -4.34 4.38 -4.36
C MET A 27 -5.83 4.08 -4.28
N ILE A 28 -6.24 3.04 -3.55
CA ILE A 28 -7.66 2.69 -3.37
C ILE A 28 -8.41 3.82 -2.68
N SER A 29 -7.86 4.35 -1.57
CA SER A 29 -8.49 5.44 -0.82
C SER A 29 -8.69 6.67 -1.70
N SER A 30 -7.64 7.12 -2.40
CA SER A 30 -7.71 8.30 -3.27
C SER A 30 -8.72 8.12 -4.42
N TYR A 31 -8.77 6.93 -5.03
CA TYR A 31 -9.75 6.63 -6.07
C TYR A 31 -11.19 6.66 -5.55
N LEU A 32 -11.44 6.02 -4.42
CA LEU A 32 -12.77 5.98 -3.82
C LEU A 32 -13.25 7.36 -3.37
N GLU A 33 -12.37 8.17 -2.80
CA GLU A 33 -12.67 9.54 -2.39
C GLU A 33 -12.98 10.43 -3.61
N GLN A 34 -12.27 10.27 -4.74
CA GLN A 34 -12.60 10.94 -5.99
C GLN A 34 -13.98 10.50 -6.55
N CYS A 35 -14.40 9.28 -6.25
CA CYS A 35 -15.75 8.80 -6.57
C CYS A 35 -16.83 9.28 -5.58
N GLY A 36 -16.46 9.94 -4.48
CA GLY A 36 -17.36 10.45 -3.45
C GLY A 36 -17.64 9.49 -2.30
N CYS A 37 -16.86 8.42 -2.15
CA CYS A 37 -16.93 7.52 -0.99
C CYS A 37 -16.05 8.04 0.14
N LYS A 38 -16.50 7.90 1.37
CA LYS A 38 -15.65 8.07 2.55
C LYS A 38 -14.82 6.83 2.77
N THR A 39 -13.54 6.98 3.08
CA THR A 39 -12.65 5.87 3.39
C THR A 39 -12.12 5.95 4.82
N PHE A 40 -11.90 4.79 5.44
CA PHE A 40 -11.24 4.65 6.72
C PHE A 40 -10.06 3.72 6.53
N ILE A 41 -8.86 4.20 6.84
CA ILE A 41 -7.63 3.43 6.68
C ILE A 41 -7.19 2.92 8.04
N HIS A 42 -6.65 1.70 8.06
CA HIS A 42 -5.91 1.13 9.16
C HIS A 42 -4.65 0.43 8.63
N ILE A 43 -3.51 0.84 9.15
CA ILE A 43 -2.22 0.18 8.90
C ILE A 43 -1.73 -0.33 10.26
N PRO A 44 -1.53 -1.65 10.43
CA PRO A 44 -1.19 -2.20 11.73
C PRO A 44 0.18 -1.74 12.23
N ASP A 45 0.30 -1.57 13.53
CA ASP A 45 1.60 -1.45 14.18
C ASP A 45 2.27 -2.83 14.22
N ARG A 46 3.42 -2.97 13.56
CA ARG A 46 4.14 -4.23 13.44
C ARG A 46 4.45 -4.90 14.79
N PHE A 47 4.74 -4.10 15.82
CA PHE A 47 5.16 -4.60 17.12
C PHE A 47 3.98 -4.89 18.05
N LEU A 48 2.90 -4.13 17.93
CA LEU A 48 1.72 -4.25 18.80
C LEU A 48 0.66 -5.18 18.21
N GLU A 49 0.50 -5.17 16.89
CA GLU A 49 -0.57 -5.87 16.19
C GLU A 49 -0.06 -7.07 15.36
N GLY A 50 1.22 -7.07 14.99
CA GLY A 50 1.81 -8.09 14.13
C GLY A 50 1.60 -7.84 12.65
N TYR A 51 1.64 -8.90 11.85
CA TYR A 51 1.46 -8.86 10.39
C TYR A 51 0.03 -9.25 10.02
N GLY A 52 -0.55 -8.50 9.10
CA GLY A 52 -1.84 -8.81 8.49
C GLY A 52 -3.06 -8.41 9.32
N PRO A 53 -4.26 -8.64 8.78
CA PRO A 53 -5.51 -8.30 9.44
C PRO A 53 -5.68 -9.00 10.77
N ASN A 54 -6.17 -8.24 11.76
CA ASN A 54 -6.59 -8.78 13.05
C ASN A 54 -8.04 -8.40 13.35
N GLU A 55 -8.72 -9.20 14.14
CA GLU A 55 -10.15 -9.04 14.44
C GLU A 55 -10.47 -7.68 15.04
N LYS A 56 -9.63 -7.17 15.95
CA LYS A 56 -9.82 -5.89 16.61
C LYS A 56 -9.82 -4.72 15.62
N ALA A 57 -8.85 -4.70 14.71
CA ALA A 57 -8.72 -3.66 13.70
C ALA A 57 -9.86 -3.70 12.67
N LEU A 58 -10.27 -4.90 12.24
CA LEU A 58 -11.40 -5.07 11.33
C LEU A 58 -12.71 -4.60 11.97
N LYS A 59 -12.95 -4.94 13.24
CA LYS A 59 -14.11 -4.44 14.01
C LYS A 59 -14.08 -2.92 14.15
N ALA A 60 -12.93 -2.34 14.43
CA ALA A 60 -12.78 -0.88 14.55
C ALA A 60 -13.08 -0.15 13.23
N LEU A 61 -12.75 -0.74 12.07
CA LEU A 61 -13.16 -0.21 10.77
C LEU A 61 -14.67 -0.31 10.56
N HIS A 62 -15.29 -1.40 11.00
CA HIS A 62 -16.74 -1.55 10.95
C HIS A 62 -17.48 -0.55 11.85
N GLU A 63 -17.02 -0.36 13.07
CA GLU A 63 -17.58 0.61 14.02
C GLU A 63 -17.52 2.06 13.50
N LYS A 64 -16.60 2.37 12.59
CA LYS A 64 -16.56 3.65 11.85
C LYS A 64 -17.62 3.74 10.74
N GLY A 65 -18.41 2.68 10.52
CA GLY A 65 -19.51 2.61 9.55
C GLY A 65 -19.19 1.89 8.25
N SER A 66 -18.06 1.17 8.16
CA SER A 66 -17.74 0.38 6.97
C SER A 66 -18.49 -0.95 6.97
N GLU A 67 -19.30 -1.19 5.94
CA GLU A 67 -19.92 -2.49 5.68
C GLU A 67 -19.08 -3.36 4.74
N LEU A 68 -18.17 -2.73 4.00
CA LEU A 68 -17.16 -3.37 3.17
C LEU A 68 -15.77 -2.98 3.65
N ILE A 69 -14.89 -3.96 3.83
CA ILE A 69 -13.48 -3.76 4.13
C ILE A 69 -12.64 -4.40 3.01
N ILE A 70 -11.66 -3.66 2.52
CA ILE A 70 -10.69 -4.14 1.54
C ILE A 70 -9.35 -4.31 2.25
N THR A 71 -8.77 -5.51 2.22
CA THR A 71 -7.38 -5.70 2.62
C THR A 71 -6.47 -5.58 1.41
N VAL A 72 -5.34 -4.91 1.55
CA VAL A 72 -4.35 -4.75 0.48
C VAL A 72 -2.97 -5.17 0.96
N ASP A 73 -2.27 -5.93 0.13
CA ASP A 73 -0.92 -6.46 0.40
C ASP A 73 -0.85 -7.39 1.62
N CYS A 74 -1.99 -7.90 2.04
CA CYS A 74 -2.14 -8.84 3.15
C CYS A 74 -3.51 -9.50 3.09
N GLY A 75 -3.72 -10.49 3.96
CA GLY A 75 -5.04 -11.10 4.16
C GLY A 75 -5.20 -12.47 3.53
N ILE A 76 -4.37 -12.87 2.55
CA ILE A 76 -4.52 -14.18 1.88
C ILE A 76 -4.30 -15.36 2.85
N SER A 77 -3.51 -15.17 3.90
CA SER A 77 -3.24 -16.17 4.95
C SER A 77 -3.99 -15.90 6.26
N SER A 78 -4.86 -14.89 6.32
CA SER A 78 -5.54 -14.45 7.55
C SER A 78 -6.89 -15.13 7.75
N PHE A 79 -6.87 -16.46 7.87
CA PHE A 79 -8.10 -17.26 7.92
C PHE A 79 -8.98 -16.92 9.15
N GLU A 80 -8.43 -17.01 10.36
CA GLU A 80 -9.19 -16.81 11.60
C GLU A 80 -9.73 -15.36 11.74
N PRO A 81 -8.96 -14.29 11.52
CA PRO A 81 -9.48 -12.94 11.62
C PRO A 81 -10.61 -12.65 10.62
N LEU A 82 -10.49 -13.16 9.38
CA LEU A 82 -11.52 -12.97 8.37
C LEU A 82 -12.77 -13.81 8.68
N GLN A 83 -12.60 -15.03 9.22
CA GLN A 83 -13.72 -15.87 9.64
C GLN A 83 -14.51 -15.22 10.78
N ALA A 84 -13.86 -14.58 11.72
CA ALA A 84 -14.53 -13.88 12.82
C ALA A 84 -15.47 -12.76 12.34
N MET A 85 -15.18 -12.15 11.18
CA MET A 85 -16.00 -11.10 10.60
C MET A 85 -17.32 -11.60 10.00
N ASN A 86 -17.44 -12.89 9.69
CA ASN A 86 -18.70 -13.46 9.22
C ASN A 86 -19.85 -13.33 10.25
N SER A 87 -19.52 -13.24 11.54
CA SER A 87 -20.50 -13.06 12.61
C SER A 87 -21.07 -11.64 12.71
N VAL A 88 -20.41 -10.66 12.10
CA VAL A 88 -20.77 -9.23 12.14
C VAL A 88 -21.25 -8.68 10.80
N ASN A 89 -21.51 -9.58 9.83
CA ASN A 89 -22.08 -9.26 8.51
C ASN A 89 -21.30 -8.17 7.75
N ILE A 90 -19.97 -8.31 7.70
CA ILE A 90 -19.06 -7.43 6.96
C ILE A 90 -18.58 -8.15 5.71
N ASP A 91 -18.72 -7.49 4.57
CA ASP A 91 -18.10 -7.97 3.33
C ASP A 91 -16.60 -7.68 3.32
N LEU A 92 -15.81 -8.69 2.95
CA LEU A 92 -14.35 -8.59 2.87
C LEU A 92 -13.88 -8.84 1.44
N ILE A 93 -13.05 -7.94 0.92
CA ILE A 93 -12.32 -8.14 -0.34
C ILE A 93 -10.83 -8.20 -0.01
N VAL A 94 -10.17 -9.28 -0.41
CA VAL A 94 -8.71 -9.44 -0.27
C VAL A 94 -8.05 -9.14 -1.59
N ILE A 95 -7.16 -8.15 -1.63
CA ILE A 95 -6.28 -7.82 -2.77
C ILE A 95 -4.85 -8.07 -2.31
N ASP A 96 -4.28 -9.19 -2.75
CA ASP A 96 -2.99 -9.66 -2.25
C ASP A 96 -2.18 -10.31 -3.38
N HIS A 97 -0.88 -10.46 -3.21
CA HIS A 97 0.02 -11.10 -4.15
C HIS A 97 0.92 -12.18 -3.52
N HIS A 98 0.81 -12.36 -2.21
CA HIS A 98 1.53 -13.42 -1.50
C HIS A 98 1.04 -14.81 -1.92
N ILE A 99 1.87 -15.82 -1.72
CA ILE A 99 1.51 -17.20 -2.07
C ILE A 99 0.36 -17.65 -1.14
N PRO A 100 -0.80 -18.04 -1.72
CA PRO A 100 -1.93 -18.50 -0.94
C PRO A 100 -1.69 -19.91 -0.37
N ASP A 101 -2.31 -20.21 0.77
CA ASP A 101 -2.43 -21.56 1.26
C ASP A 101 -3.40 -22.39 0.39
N VAL A 102 -3.41 -23.71 0.63
CA VAL A 102 -4.36 -24.62 -0.02
C VAL A 102 -5.81 -24.20 0.26
N ARG A 103 -6.07 -23.76 1.49
CA ARG A 103 -7.37 -23.22 1.91
C ARG A 103 -7.34 -21.71 1.90
N LEU A 104 -8.21 -21.11 1.08
CA LEU A 104 -8.38 -19.66 1.04
C LEU A 104 -9.19 -19.16 2.23
N PRO A 105 -8.90 -17.92 2.74
CA PRO A 105 -9.68 -17.33 3.81
C PRO A 105 -11.12 -17.02 3.35
N PRO A 106 -12.09 -17.02 4.28
CA PRO A 106 -13.47 -16.72 3.94
C PRO A 106 -13.64 -15.22 3.71
N ALA A 107 -13.60 -14.81 2.45
CA ALA A 107 -13.85 -13.44 2.01
C ALA A 107 -14.89 -13.43 0.89
N TYR A 108 -15.61 -12.33 0.73
CA TYR A 108 -16.57 -12.13 -0.37
C TYR A 108 -15.88 -12.27 -1.73
N ALA A 109 -14.67 -11.73 -1.86
CA ALA A 109 -13.85 -11.90 -3.05
C ALA A 109 -12.35 -11.89 -2.69
N ILE A 110 -11.57 -12.69 -3.42
CA ILE A 110 -10.11 -12.74 -3.29
C ILE A 110 -9.50 -12.49 -4.66
N ILE A 111 -8.74 -11.40 -4.77
CA ILE A 111 -8.02 -11.00 -5.96
C ILE A 111 -6.54 -11.23 -5.68
N ASN A 112 -6.02 -12.35 -6.18
CA ASN A 112 -4.63 -12.71 -6.03
C ASN A 112 -4.16 -13.47 -7.28
N PRO A 113 -3.13 -12.98 -7.98
CA PRO A 113 -2.66 -13.57 -9.23
C PRO A 113 -2.00 -14.93 -9.06
N LYS A 114 -1.58 -15.30 -7.84
CA LYS A 114 -0.90 -16.58 -7.54
C LYS A 114 -1.87 -17.70 -7.13
N ARG A 115 -3.17 -17.46 -7.15
CA ARG A 115 -4.16 -18.52 -6.92
C ARG A 115 -4.08 -19.56 -8.04
N VAL A 116 -4.21 -20.86 -7.65
CA VAL A 116 -4.14 -21.99 -8.60
C VAL A 116 -5.28 -22.00 -9.62
N ASP A 117 -6.43 -21.42 -9.30
CA ASP A 117 -7.63 -21.31 -10.13
C ASP A 117 -7.66 -20.03 -10.98
N ASN A 118 -6.59 -19.23 -10.97
CA ASN A 118 -6.52 -17.98 -11.70
C ASN A 118 -5.87 -18.13 -13.09
N HIS A 119 -6.14 -17.17 -13.98
CA HIS A 119 -5.46 -17.10 -15.28
C HIS A 119 -3.99 -16.71 -15.07
N LYS A 120 -3.09 -17.47 -15.69
CA LYS A 120 -1.65 -17.22 -15.63
C LYS A 120 -1.26 -15.92 -16.34
N GLY A 121 -0.17 -15.31 -15.87
CA GLY A 121 0.47 -14.19 -16.55
C GLY A 121 0.62 -12.91 -15.71
N TYR A 122 0.07 -12.89 -14.49
CA TYR A 122 0.11 -11.76 -13.58
C TYR A 122 0.80 -12.07 -12.24
N GLU A 123 1.41 -13.25 -12.12
CA GLU A 123 1.98 -13.78 -10.87
C GLU A 123 3.16 -12.95 -10.36
N ASP A 124 3.80 -12.19 -11.27
CA ASP A 124 4.94 -11.32 -10.95
C ASP A 124 4.50 -9.96 -10.37
N LEU A 125 3.20 -9.64 -10.33
CA LEU A 125 2.74 -8.35 -9.81
C LEU A 125 2.88 -8.28 -8.29
N CYS A 126 3.30 -7.11 -7.79
CA CYS A 126 3.14 -6.71 -6.39
C CYS A 126 1.69 -6.26 -6.10
N ALA A 127 1.35 -6.03 -4.84
CA ALA A 127 -0.01 -5.65 -4.47
C ALA A 127 -0.46 -4.32 -5.09
N ALA A 128 0.43 -3.33 -5.25
CA ALA A 128 0.10 -2.08 -5.95
C ALA A 128 -0.26 -2.32 -7.42
N GLY A 129 0.43 -3.25 -8.09
CA GLY A 129 0.10 -3.65 -9.45
C GLY A 129 -1.26 -4.35 -9.54
N VAL A 130 -1.57 -5.27 -8.63
CA VAL A 130 -2.86 -5.96 -8.55
C VAL A 130 -3.98 -4.97 -8.23
N THR A 131 -3.77 -4.08 -7.28
CA THR A 131 -4.70 -3.01 -6.90
C THR A 131 -5.01 -2.10 -8.08
N PHE A 132 -4.00 -1.72 -8.86
CA PHE A 132 -4.21 -0.89 -10.05
C PHE A 132 -5.09 -1.58 -11.09
N ILE A 133 -4.86 -2.88 -11.37
CA ILE A 133 -5.71 -3.66 -12.28
C ILE A 133 -7.13 -3.78 -11.74
N PHE A 134 -7.30 -3.98 -10.43
CA PHE A 134 -8.61 -3.96 -9.79
C PHE A 134 -9.34 -2.63 -10.02
N LEU A 135 -8.66 -1.49 -9.85
CA LEU A 135 -9.24 -0.17 -10.10
C LEU A 135 -9.63 0.03 -11.57
N ILE A 136 -8.85 -0.47 -12.54
CA ILE A 136 -9.24 -0.48 -13.96
C ILE A 136 -10.56 -1.23 -14.15
N GLY A 137 -10.68 -2.41 -13.54
CA GLY A 137 -11.91 -3.22 -13.59
C GLY A 137 -13.10 -2.49 -12.96
N LEU A 138 -12.93 -1.93 -11.76
CA LEU A 138 -13.95 -1.17 -11.06
C LEU A 138 -14.42 0.05 -11.86
N ASN A 139 -13.46 0.82 -12.37
CA ASN A 139 -13.74 2.01 -13.18
C ASN A 139 -14.53 1.66 -14.46
N ARG A 140 -14.17 0.54 -15.12
CA ARG A 140 -14.91 0.04 -16.30
C ARG A 140 -16.36 -0.30 -15.95
N GLU A 141 -16.60 -0.98 -14.84
CA GLU A 141 -17.98 -1.36 -14.44
C GLU A 141 -18.80 -0.14 -13.99
N LEU A 142 -18.20 0.83 -13.28
CA LEU A 142 -18.85 2.10 -12.95
C LEU A 142 -19.23 2.89 -14.22
N ARG A 143 -18.36 2.91 -15.23
CA ARG A 143 -18.65 3.53 -16.53
C ARG A 143 -19.83 2.86 -17.24
N LYS A 144 -19.89 1.53 -17.24
CA LYS A 144 -21.02 0.77 -17.80
C LYS A 144 -22.34 1.08 -17.10
N LYS A 145 -22.32 1.26 -15.78
CA LYS A 145 -23.51 1.69 -15.01
C LYS A 145 -23.85 3.19 -15.21
N GLY A 146 -23.07 3.93 -15.96
CA GLY A 146 -23.30 5.35 -16.23
C GLY A 146 -22.96 6.27 -15.04
N PHE A 147 -22.20 5.80 -14.08
CA PHE A 147 -21.86 6.54 -12.86
C PHE A 147 -21.17 7.88 -13.14
N PHE A 148 -20.35 7.92 -14.18
CA PHE A 148 -19.60 9.13 -14.56
C PHE A 148 -20.34 10.07 -15.53
N LYS A 149 -21.64 9.84 -15.86
CA LYS A 149 -22.39 10.73 -16.78
C LYS A 149 -22.39 12.19 -16.32
N ASN A 150 -22.49 12.42 -15.01
CA ASN A 150 -22.57 13.74 -14.39
C ASN A 150 -21.44 13.99 -13.35
N LYS A 151 -20.41 13.14 -13.34
CA LYS A 151 -19.27 13.24 -12.44
C LYS A 151 -17.98 13.10 -13.25
N LYS A 152 -16.92 13.79 -12.81
CA LYS A 152 -15.60 13.61 -13.42
C LYS A 152 -15.10 12.19 -13.13
N GLU A 153 -14.71 11.48 -14.17
CA GLU A 153 -14.07 10.18 -14.06
C GLU A 153 -12.63 10.35 -13.55
N PRO A 154 -12.21 9.59 -12.52
CA PRO A 154 -10.82 9.63 -12.06
C PRO A 154 -9.84 9.23 -13.17
N ASP A 155 -8.75 9.98 -13.32
CA ASP A 155 -7.66 9.60 -14.20
C ASP A 155 -6.78 8.55 -13.52
N LEU A 156 -6.91 7.30 -13.94
CA LEU A 156 -6.14 6.20 -13.36
C LEU A 156 -4.64 6.32 -13.63
N PHE A 157 -4.23 6.99 -14.72
CA PHE A 157 -2.81 7.13 -15.03
C PHE A 157 -2.03 7.89 -13.96
N GLN A 158 -2.70 8.79 -13.23
CA GLN A 158 -2.06 9.51 -12.11
C GLN A 158 -1.48 8.57 -11.06
N PHE A 159 -2.07 7.38 -10.86
CA PHE A 159 -1.63 6.42 -9.84
C PHE A 159 -0.45 5.55 -10.26
N LEU A 160 0.02 5.63 -11.49
CA LEU A 160 1.15 4.81 -11.94
C LEU A 160 2.47 5.16 -11.25
N ASP A 161 2.59 6.35 -10.68
CA ASP A 161 3.71 6.72 -9.80
C ASP A 161 3.73 5.87 -8.52
N LEU A 162 2.56 5.68 -7.88
CA LEU A 162 2.40 4.79 -6.72
C LEU A 162 2.67 3.33 -7.09
N VAL A 163 2.14 2.88 -8.24
CA VAL A 163 2.40 1.52 -8.74
C VAL A 163 3.88 1.29 -8.98
N ALA A 164 4.59 2.26 -9.56
CA ALA A 164 6.04 2.14 -9.76
C ALA A 164 6.80 2.10 -8.44
N LEU A 165 6.39 2.89 -7.46
CA LEU A 165 7.01 2.91 -6.13
C LEU A 165 6.82 1.57 -5.41
N GLY A 166 5.60 1.04 -5.32
CA GLY A 166 5.31 -0.28 -4.75
C GLY A 166 6.09 -1.37 -5.46
N THR A 167 5.97 -1.45 -6.80
CA THR A 167 6.64 -2.48 -7.62
C THR A 167 8.15 -2.54 -7.39
N VAL A 168 8.83 -1.38 -7.31
CA VAL A 168 10.30 -1.35 -7.09
C VAL A 168 10.65 -1.71 -5.66
N CYS A 169 9.88 -1.23 -4.68
CA CYS A 169 10.17 -1.46 -3.27
C CYS A 169 9.86 -2.87 -2.80
N ASP A 170 8.88 -3.55 -3.41
CA ASP A 170 8.56 -4.95 -3.16
C ASP A 170 9.54 -5.92 -3.86
N VAL A 171 10.48 -5.38 -4.65
CA VAL A 171 11.58 -6.15 -5.31
C VAL A 171 11.07 -7.23 -6.27
N VAL A 172 9.87 -7.10 -6.79
CA VAL A 172 9.35 -8.02 -7.82
C VAL A 172 10.08 -7.86 -9.17
N PRO A 173 10.12 -8.90 -10.00
CA PRO A 173 10.82 -8.86 -11.29
C PRO A 173 10.31 -7.73 -12.20
N LEU A 174 11.21 -6.88 -12.71
CA LEU A 174 10.87 -5.78 -13.63
C LEU A 174 10.75 -6.27 -15.09
N ILE A 175 9.84 -7.20 -15.29
CA ILE A 175 9.53 -7.81 -16.60
C ILE A 175 8.09 -7.50 -17.01
N LYS A 176 7.74 -7.76 -18.26
CA LYS A 176 6.36 -7.66 -18.78
C LYS A 176 5.65 -6.37 -18.29
N LEU A 177 4.53 -6.55 -17.59
CA LEU A 177 3.67 -5.47 -17.13
C LEU A 177 4.35 -4.60 -16.03
N ASN A 178 5.10 -5.22 -15.11
CA ASN A 178 5.87 -4.49 -14.09
C ASN A 178 6.83 -3.49 -14.73
N ARG A 179 7.55 -3.90 -15.79
CA ARG A 179 8.44 -3.00 -16.53
C ARG A 179 7.69 -1.83 -17.16
N ALA A 180 6.50 -2.08 -17.72
CA ALA A 180 5.67 -1.05 -18.31
C ALA A 180 5.17 -0.06 -17.25
N PHE A 181 4.67 -0.55 -16.12
CA PHE A 181 4.20 0.25 -14.99
C PHE A 181 5.32 1.13 -14.43
N VAL A 182 6.48 0.55 -14.16
CA VAL A 182 7.63 1.31 -13.62
C VAL A 182 8.09 2.37 -14.62
N LYS A 183 8.19 2.05 -15.93
CA LYS A 183 8.58 3.02 -16.94
C LYS A 183 7.61 4.20 -17.01
N GLN A 184 6.30 3.94 -17.00
CA GLN A 184 5.28 4.99 -17.05
C GLN A 184 5.21 5.77 -15.74
N GLY A 185 5.26 5.10 -14.59
CA GLY A 185 5.25 5.75 -13.30
C GLY A 185 6.43 6.70 -13.09
N LEU A 186 7.64 6.29 -13.47
CA LEU A 186 8.81 7.18 -13.46
C LEU A 186 8.63 8.41 -14.37
N SER A 187 7.92 8.24 -15.51
CA SER A 187 7.59 9.39 -16.39
C SER A 187 6.61 10.35 -15.73
N ILE A 188 5.64 9.84 -14.96
CA ILE A 188 4.67 10.65 -14.22
C ILE A 188 5.35 11.35 -13.04
N MET A 189 6.22 10.67 -12.28
CA MET A 189 6.98 11.28 -11.18
C MET A 189 7.79 12.51 -11.60
N LYS A 190 8.24 12.59 -12.86
CA LYS A 190 8.93 13.77 -13.40
C LYS A 190 8.06 15.02 -13.39
N LYS A 191 6.74 14.89 -13.44
CA LYS A 191 5.81 16.00 -13.40
C LYS A 191 5.65 16.60 -11.99
N ARG A 192 6.03 15.82 -10.94
CA ARG A 192 5.99 16.24 -9.53
C ARG A 192 4.58 16.61 -9.03
N GLU A 193 3.54 15.96 -9.57
CA GLU A 193 2.15 16.22 -9.24
C GLU A 193 1.72 15.54 -7.93
N ASN A 194 2.32 14.41 -7.55
CA ASN A 194 2.14 13.80 -6.24
C ASN A 194 3.03 14.51 -5.21
N PHE A 195 2.41 15.28 -4.30
CA PHE A 195 3.15 16.07 -3.31
C PHE A 195 3.93 15.22 -2.31
N GLY A 196 3.46 14.02 -1.98
CA GLY A 196 4.17 13.10 -1.11
C GLY A 196 5.49 12.61 -1.74
N ILE A 197 5.45 12.14 -2.98
CA ILE A 197 6.65 11.73 -3.73
C ILE A 197 7.57 12.92 -3.98
N LYS A 198 7.02 14.09 -4.26
CA LYS A 198 7.76 15.34 -4.41
C LYS A 198 8.52 15.68 -3.12
N ALA A 199 7.84 15.71 -1.99
CA ALA A 199 8.42 16.05 -0.70
C ALA A 199 9.53 15.05 -0.29
N LEU A 200 9.30 13.74 -0.48
CA LEU A 200 10.34 12.72 -0.24
C LEU A 200 11.56 12.93 -1.13
N SER A 201 11.37 13.27 -2.40
CA SER A 201 12.46 13.53 -3.35
C SER A 201 13.32 14.71 -2.90
N ASP A 202 12.68 15.82 -2.48
CA ASP A 202 13.35 17.02 -2.03
C ASP A 202 14.12 16.80 -0.72
N ILE A 203 13.51 16.16 0.26
CA ILE A 203 14.15 15.81 1.54
C ILE A 203 15.29 14.82 1.33
N SER A 204 15.16 13.91 0.35
CA SER A 204 16.22 12.99 -0.03
C SER A 204 17.35 13.67 -0.82
N LYS A 205 17.21 14.96 -1.15
CA LYS A 205 18.16 15.75 -1.93
C LYS A 205 18.50 15.11 -3.28
N LEU A 206 17.47 14.57 -3.96
CA LEU A 206 17.69 14.00 -5.29
C LEU A 206 18.03 15.13 -6.28
N SER A 207 19.14 14.99 -7.00
CA SER A 207 19.60 15.96 -7.99
C SER A 207 18.81 15.93 -9.30
N SER A 208 18.00 14.91 -9.49
CA SER A 208 17.18 14.68 -10.69
C SER A 208 15.87 13.98 -10.34
N ALA A 209 14.98 13.83 -11.32
CA ALA A 209 13.77 13.04 -11.13
C ALA A 209 14.09 11.62 -10.64
N PRO A 210 13.22 11.04 -9.78
CA PRO A 210 13.44 9.69 -9.26
C PRO A 210 13.66 8.65 -10.36
N ASN A 211 14.58 7.74 -10.13
CA ASN A 211 14.78 6.52 -10.90
C ASN A 211 14.55 5.29 -9.99
N THR A 212 14.64 4.08 -10.51
CA THR A 212 14.41 2.85 -9.74
C THR A 212 15.31 2.74 -8.52
N GLN A 213 16.59 3.17 -8.62
CA GLN A 213 17.51 3.19 -7.49
C GLN A 213 17.04 4.17 -6.40
N ALA A 214 16.57 5.36 -6.78
CA ALA A 214 16.03 6.33 -5.85
C ALA A 214 14.76 5.80 -5.16
N LEU A 215 13.88 5.09 -5.89
CA LEU A 215 12.69 4.48 -5.30
C LEU A 215 13.07 3.45 -4.23
N GLY A 216 13.90 2.48 -4.55
CA GLY A 216 14.26 1.38 -3.65
C GLY A 216 15.19 1.79 -2.49
N PHE A 217 16.09 2.78 -2.68
CA PHE A 217 17.15 3.09 -1.70
C PHE A 217 17.03 4.46 -1.04
N SER A 218 16.18 5.36 -1.57
CA SER A 218 15.97 6.67 -0.98
C SER A 218 14.54 6.89 -0.50
N LEU A 219 13.53 6.73 -1.35
CA LEU A 219 12.13 7.00 -0.99
C LEU A 219 11.52 5.87 -0.17
N GLY A 220 11.62 4.63 -0.65
CA GLY A 220 11.05 3.45 0.02
C GLY A 220 11.51 3.27 1.47
N PRO A 221 12.81 3.35 1.79
CA PRO A 221 13.29 3.23 3.17
C PRO A 221 12.72 4.26 4.15
N ARG A 222 12.34 5.46 3.68
CA ARG A 222 11.69 6.50 4.50
C ARG A 222 10.25 6.13 4.84
N ILE A 223 9.49 5.66 3.86
CA ILE A 223 8.12 5.15 4.08
C ILE A 223 8.15 3.97 5.04
N ASN A 224 9.01 2.98 4.78
CA ASN A 224 9.18 1.80 5.62
C ASN A 224 9.62 2.12 7.07
N ALA A 225 10.27 3.26 7.29
CA ALA A 225 10.68 3.67 8.63
C ALA A 225 9.47 3.98 9.53
N GLY A 226 8.35 4.46 8.97
CA GLY A 226 7.09 4.66 9.68
C GLY A 226 6.60 3.38 10.35
N GLY A 227 6.50 2.29 9.61
CA GLY A 227 6.07 0.98 10.10
C GLY A 227 7.08 0.25 10.99
N ARG A 228 8.34 0.74 11.09
CA ARG A 228 9.39 0.10 11.91
C ARG A 228 9.64 0.78 13.25
N ILE A 229 9.47 2.10 13.36
CA ILE A 229 9.92 2.86 14.55
C ILE A 229 8.89 3.93 14.94
N GLY A 230 7.83 4.14 14.16
CA GLY A 230 6.92 5.26 14.34
C GLY A 230 5.46 4.91 14.14
N ASN A 231 4.77 5.73 13.40
CA ASN A 231 3.38 5.54 13.00
C ASN A 231 3.34 4.97 11.59
N SER A 232 2.83 3.75 11.45
CA SER A 232 2.72 3.01 10.19
C SER A 232 1.80 3.68 9.16
N GLU A 233 0.82 4.47 9.59
CA GLU A 233 -0.11 5.18 8.69
C GLU A 233 0.54 6.38 7.97
N LEU A 234 1.68 6.91 8.45
CA LEU A 234 2.33 8.09 7.86
C LEU A 234 2.65 7.92 6.38
N GLY A 235 3.05 6.70 5.96
CA GLY A 235 3.32 6.39 4.56
C GLY A 235 2.10 6.60 3.67
N VAL A 236 0.96 6.06 4.07
CA VAL A 236 -0.30 6.18 3.33
C VAL A 236 -0.76 7.64 3.27
N TYR A 237 -0.78 8.34 4.42
CA TYR A 237 -1.21 9.73 4.47
C TYR A 237 -0.31 10.65 3.65
N LEU A 238 1.00 10.41 3.64
CA LEU A 238 1.93 11.15 2.77
C LEU A 238 1.58 10.99 1.29
N LEU A 239 1.38 9.73 0.84
CA LEU A 239 1.19 9.43 -0.57
C LEU A 239 -0.16 9.91 -1.14
N LYS A 240 -1.14 10.13 -0.28
CA LYS A 240 -2.46 10.68 -0.66
C LYS A 240 -2.65 12.17 -0.32
N GLU A 241 -1.65 12.84 0.29
CA GLU A 241 -1.78 14.23 0.70
C GLU A 241 -1.87 15.18 -0.50
N THR A 242 -2.81 16.12 -0.42
CA THR A 242 -3.09 17.12 -1.47
C THR A 242 -2.62 18.52 -1.11
N ASP A 243 -2.10 18.74 0.10
CA ASP A 243 -1.47 19.96 0.55
C ASP A 243 0.05 19.79 0.57
N GLU A 244 0.76 20.64 -0.17
CA GLU A 244 2.22 20.53 -0.33
C GLU A 244 2.97 20.74 0.99
N ASN A 245 2.51 21.66 1.85
CA ASN A 245 3.15 21.93 3.12
C ASN A 245 2.99 20.75 4.10
N LYS A 246 1.78 20.18 4.17
CA LYS A 246 1.51 18.99 5.00
C LYS A 246 2.30 17.79 4.48
N ALA A 247 2.39 17.60 3.17
CA ALA A 247 3.20 16.54 2.60
C ALA A 247 4.68 16.68 3.01
N PHE A 248 5.21 17.91 3.01
CA PHE A 248 6.58 18.18 3.45
C PHE A 248 6.78 17.89 4.94
N GLU A 249 5.81 18.26 5.81
CA GLU A 249 5.86 17.94 7.24
C GLU A 249 5.87 16.44 7.50
N ILE A 250 4.99 15.68 6.82
CA ILE A 250 4.93 14.21 6.97
C ILE A 250 6.22 13.57 6.46
N ALA A 251 6.72 14.01 5.30
CA ALA A 251 7.96 13.49 4.73
C ALA A 251 9.17 13.78 5.62
N SER A 252 9.21 14.95 6.29
CA SER A 252 10.26 15.29 7.26
C SER A 252 10.23 14.35 8.46
N LYS A 253 9.05 14.03 9.00
CA LYS A 253 8.90 13.03 10.08
C LYS A 253 9.42 11.66 9.67
N LEU A 254 9.09 11.20 8.46
CA LEU A 254 9.56 9.92 7.93
C LEU A 254 11.08 9.90 7.71
N ASP A 255 11.67 11.02 7.27
CA ASP A 255 13.14 11.13 7.14
C ASP A 255 13.84 11.02 8.50
N ASP A 256 13.30 11.67 9.54
CA ASP A 256 13.86 11.59 10.90
C ASP A 256 13.72 10.18 11.48
N LEU A 257 12.59 9.50 11.26
CA LEU A 257 12.43 8.07 11.59
C LEU A 257 13.44 7.20 10.84
N ASN A 258 13.68 7.45 9.56
CA ASN A 258 14.66 6.71 8.78
C ASN A 258 16.09 6.94 9.26
N LYS A 259 16.46 8.17 9.63
CA LYS A 259 17.76 8.48 10.27
C LYS A 259 17.92 7.71 11.58
N LYS A 260 16.89 7.73 12.46
CA LYS A 260 16.89 6.99 13.72
C LYS A 260 17.04 5.49 13.48
N ARG A 261 16.30 4.92 12.52
CA ARG A 261 16.44 3.51 12.15
C ARG A 261 17.86 3.16 11.73
N ARG A 262 18.47 3.97 10.83
CA ARG A 262 19.84 3.75 10.37
C ARG A 262 20.83 3.80 11.53
N PHE A 263 20.71 4.78 12.42
CA PHE A 263 21.56 4.88 13.60
C PHE A 263 21.48 3.63 14.49
N LEU A 264 20.26 3.17 14.81
CA LEU A 264 20.06 1.95 15.59
C LEU A 264 20.65 0.70 14.91
N THR A 265 20.50 0.59 13.59
CA THR A 265 21.08 -0.52 12.83
C THR A 265 22.61 -0.54 12.94
N THR A 266 23.26 0.61 12.71
CA THR A 266 24.73 0.73 12.80
C THR A 266 25.23 0.44 14.24
N GLU A 267 24.51 0.90 15.25
CA GLU A 267 24.86 0.62 16.66
C GLU A 267 24.80 -0.87 16.98
N LEU A 268 23.74 -1.56 16.50
CA LEU A 268 23.57 -3.00 16.68
C LEU A 268 24.64 -3.80 15.93
N GLU A 269 24.94 -3.43 14.68
CA GLU A 269 26.02 -4.04 13.89
C GLU A 269 27.37 -3.94 14.61
N SER A 270 27.71 -2.75 15.13
CA SER A 270 28.96 -2.54 15.86
C SER A 270 29.03 -3.38 17.14
N LYS A 271 27.93 -3.52 17.88
CA LYS A 271 27.85 -4.37 19.07
C LYS A 271 28.05 -5.85 18.73
N ILE A 272 27.40 -6.33 17.66
CA ILE A 272 27.52 -7.72 17.21
C ILE A 272 28.94 -8.04 16.78
N VAL A 273 29.57 -7.16 15.95
CA VAL A 273 30.96 -7.32 15.51
C VAL A 273 31.89 -7.41 16.73
N GLY A 274 31.77 -6.49 17.68
CA GLY A 274 32.58 -6.51 18.90
C GLY A 274 32.38 -7.76 19.77
N GLN A 275 31.20 -8.35 19.80
CA GLN A 275 30.95 -9.64 20.48
C GLN A 275 31.60 -10.81 19.74
N ILE A 276 31.52 -10.84 18.40
CA ILE A 276 32.14 -11.88 17.58
C ILE A 276 33.66 -11.83 17.73
N GLU A 277 34.28 -10.64 17.69
CA GLU A 277 35.73 -10.47 17.86
C GLU A 277 36.21 -10.98 19.23
N LYS A 278 35.44 -10.77 20.30
CA LYS A 278 35.75 -11.33 21.63
C LYS A 278 35.72 -12.87 21.63
N ILE A 279 34.67 -13.47 21.03
CA ILE A 279 34.54 -14.93 20.96
C ILE A 279 35.68 -15.57 20.16
N ILE A 280 36.15 -14.92 19.10
CA ILE A 280 37.23 -15.45 18.26
C ILE A 280 38.61 -15.31 18.96
N SER A 281 38.74 -14.33 19.87
CA SER A 281 40.00 -14.08 20.60
C SER A 281 40.16 -14.92 21.87
N GLU A 282 39.13 -15.59 22.34
CA GLU A 282 39.14 -16.59 23.42
C GLU A 282 39.36 -18.01 22.87
#